data_0b02dff80d824efba788152ba682a0be
#
_entry.id   0b02dff80d824efba788152ba682a0be
#
_cell.length_a   1.000
_cell.length_b   1.000
_cell.length_c   1.000
_cell.angle_alpha   90.00
_cell.angle_beta   90.00
_cell.angle_gamma   90.00
#
_symmetry.space_group_name_H-M   'P 1'
#
loop_
_entity.id
_entity.type
_entity.pdbx_description
1 polymer ?
#
loop_
_entity_poly.entity_id
_entity_poly.type
_entity_poly.pdbx_seq_one_letter_code
_entity_poly.pdbx_strand_id
1 'polypeptide(L)'
;MTGFRLADGGGPVIPNYGEPSACLRHNGWFCTDWIHEHWGDTLQPALIQHIQLTLIAVGIGFVIAFGLALVALRFGFLDPPLGVFTDFLYMIPSLALFQLLVPLSGLTVTTVEIALVSYTLFILYRNIVVGLRSVPPDVLESARGMGLTRRQTFLRVELPLAMPAILSGLRIAIVATISIATVAAFLIQDGLGAPIFDAIGTPDLFKTELLAAGGLAILLALTADLLLAFAQRALTPWNRLR
;
A
#
# COMPACT_ATOMS: atom_id res chain seq x y z
N MET A 1 -11.55 39.26 -59.20
CA MET A 1 -12.63 39.05 -58.18
C MET A 1 -12.84 37.57 -58.06
N THR A 2 -12.10 36.94 -57.17
CA THR A 2 -12.14 35.49 -56.88
C THR A 2 -13.02 35.29 -55.66
N GLY A 3 -14.18 34.66 -55.90
CA GLY A 3 -15.16 34.40 -54.87
C GLY A 3 -14.66 33.43 -53.81
N PHE A 4 -14.64 33.89 -52.60
CA PHE A 4 -14.44 33.10 -51.40
C PHE A 4 -15.70 32.25 -51.18
N ARG A 5 -15.66 30.93 -51.48
CA ARG A 5 -16.71 29.99 -51.12
C ARG A 5 -16.53 29.73 -49.63
N LEU A 6 -17.49 30.17 -48.83
CA LEU A 6 -17.67 29.68 -47.47
C LEU A 6 -17.98 28.16 -47.55
N ALA A 7 -17.09 27.33 -47.03
CA ALA A 7 -17.34 25.92 -46.92
C ALA A 7 -18.48 25.70 -45.93
N ASP A 8 -19.41 24.82 -46.33
CA ASP A 8 -20.60 24.43 -45.62
C ASP A 8 -20.33 24.04 -44.14
N GLY A 9 -21.15 24.59 -43.27
CA GLY A 9 -21.77 23.90 -42.13
C GLY A 9 -20.89 23.22 -41.10
N GLY A 10 -19.69 23.74 -40.82
CA GLY A 10 -18.92 23.26 -39.67
C GLY A 10 -19.24 24.08 -38.41
N GLY A 11 -20.35 23.78 -37.78
CA GLY A 11 -20.51 24.12 -36.36
C GLY A 11 -19.40 23.46 -35.55
N PRO A 12 -19.09 23.95 -34.35
CA PRO A 12 -18.10 23.30 -33.51
C PRO A 12 -18.42 21.84 -33.38
N VAL A 13 -17.51 20.96 -33.84
CA VAL A 13 -17.64 19.51 -33.71
C VAL A 13 -17.46 19.23 -32.22
N ILE A 14 -18.57 19.24 -31.51
CA ILE A 14 -18.61 18.68 -30.15
C ILE A 14 -18.35 17.20 -30.35
N PRO A 15 -17.25 16.64 -29.81
CA PRO A 15 -17.01 15.22 -29.91
C PRO A 15 -18.25 14.50 -29.37
N ASN A 16 -18.82 13.59 -30.18
CA ASN A 16 -19.93 12.78 -29.72
C ASN A 16 -19.38 11.75 -28.73
N TYR A 17 -19.45 12.05 -27.47
CA TYR A 17 -19.04 11.14 -26.38
C TYR A 17 -19.98 9.94 -26.23
N GLY A 18 -20.84 9.69 -27.21
CA GLY A 18 -21.86 8.65 -27.15
C GLY A 18 -23.04 9.03 -26.24
N GLU A 19 -24.14 8.33 -26.37
CA GLU A 19 -25.21 8.47 -25.36
C GLU A 19 -24.69 7.89 -24.04
N PRO A 20 -24.79 8.64 -22.91
CA PRO A 20 -24.38 8.11 -21.63
C PRO A 20 -25.13 6.80 -21.36
N SER A 21 -24.41 5.79 -20.91
CA SER A 21 -24.99 4.48 -20.58
C SER A 21 -26.20 4.64 -19.66
N ALA A 22 -27.14 3.71 -19.70
CA ALA A 22 -28.29 3.73 -18.80
C ALA A 22 -27.84 3.82 -17.32
N CYS A 23 -26.69 3.24 -16.99
CA CYS A 23 -26.05 3.32 -15.67
C CYS A 23 -25.65 4.74 -15.28
N LEU A 24 -25.05 5.51 -16.19
CA LEU A 24 -24.68 6.91 -15.96
C LEU A 24 -25.91 7.80 -15.84
N ARG A 25 -26.93 7.58 -16.66
CA ARG A 25 -28.17 8.37 -16.60
C ARG A 25 -28.95 8.19 -15.31
N HIS A 26 -29.05 6.96 -14.80
CA HIS A 26 -29.75 6.66 -13.55
C HIS A 26 -28.87 6.84 -12.31
N ASN A 27 -27.55 6.86 -12.49
CA ASN A 27 -26.53 7.01 -11.43
C ASN A 27 -26.87 6.19 -10.16
N GLY A 28 -27.23 4.92 -10.37
CA GLY A 28 -27.53 3.98 -9.27
C GLY A 28 -26.27 3.64 -8.49
N TRP A 29 -26.45 3.12 -7.28
CA TRP A 29 -25.35 2.69 -6.44
C TRP A 29 -24.62 1.46 -7.00
N PHE A 30 -25.31 0.62 -7.76
CA PHE A 30 -24.75 -0.60 -8.30
C PHE A 30 -25.33 -0.87 -9.69
N CYS A 31 -24.47 -0.91 -10.69
CA CYS A 31 -24.82 -1.24 -12.07
C CYS A 31 -23.90 -2.34 -12.58
N THR A 32 -24.44 -3.57 -12.68
CA THR A 32 -23.69 -4.76 -13.11
C THR A 32 -23.15 -4.63 -14.51
N ASP A 33 -23.94 -4.03 -15.42
CA ASP A 33 -23.56 -3.90 -16.83
C ASP A 33 -22.30 -3.05 -16.98
N TRP A 34 -22.23 -1.93 -16.28
CA TRP A 34 -21.05 -1.08 -16.27
C TRP A 34 -19.82 -1.80 -15.69
N ILE A 35 -19.98 -2.54 -14.59
CA ILE A 35 -18.89 -3.29 -13.97
C ILE A 35 -18.36 -4.35 -14.93
N HIS A 36 -19.23 -5.07 -15.63
CA HIS A 36 -18.83 -6.09 -16.62
C HIS A 36 -18.11 -5.46 -17.82
N GLU A 37 -18.65 -4.36 -18.34
CA GLU A 37 -18.08 -3.65 -19.47
C GLU A 37 -16.70 -3.08 -19.17
N HIS A 38 -16.51 -2.50 -17.99
CA HIS A 38 -15.27 -1.83 -17.59
C HIS A 38 -14.34 -2.70 -16.71
N TRP A 39 -14.66 -3.99 -16.58
CA TRP A 39 -13.80 -4.87 -15.80
C TRP A 39 -12.39 -5.00 -16.40
N GLY A 40 -12.31 -5.26 -17.72
CA GLY A 40 -11.04 -5.57 -18.38
C GLY A 40 -10.18 -4.36 -18.71
N ASP A 41 -10.78 -3.22 -18.91
CA ASP A 41 -10.09 -1.99 -19.33
C ASP A 41 -9.80 -1.00 -18.18
N THR A 42 -10.61 -1.04 -17.11
CA THR A 42 -10.49 -0.10 -15.99
C THR A 42 -10.20 -0.81 -14.66
N LEU A 43 -11.09 -1.68 -14.18
CA LEU A 43 -11.02 -2.22 -12.83
C LEU A 43 -9.89 -3.24 -12.64
N GLN A 44 -9.71 -4.16 -13.57
CA GLN A 44 -8.67 -5.20 -13.49
C GLN A 44 -7.25 -4.62 -13.58
N PRO A 45 -6.92 -3.74 -14.57
CA PRO A 45 -5.61 -3.08 -14.60
C PRO A 45 -5.34 -2.27 -13.33
N ALA A 46 -6.32 -1.48 -12.86
CA ALA A 46 -6.20 -0.72 -11.63
C ALA A 46 -5.92 -1.61 -10.39
N LEU A 47 -6.59 -2.76 -10.30
CA LEU A 47 -6.35 -3.74 -9.24
C LEU A 47 -4.93 -4.31 -9.29
N ILE A 48 -4.46 -4.69 -10.49
CA ILE A 48 -3.11 -5.24 -10.67
C ILE A 48 -2.05 -4.21 -10.29
N GLN A 49 -2.19 -2.96 -10.77
CA GLN A 49 -1.29 -1.85 -10.42
C GLN A 49 -1.28 -1.60 -8.91
N HIS A 50 -2.44 -1.63 -8.27
CA HIS A 50 -2.55 -1.42 -6.83
C HIS A 50 -1.83 -2.51 -6.03
N ILE A 51 -1.95 -3.78 -6.45
CA ILE A 51 -1.21 -4.90 -5.87
C ILE A 51 0.29 -4.71 -6.06
N GLN A 52 0.74 -4.30 -7.25
CA GLN A 52 2.15 -4.06 -7.54
C GLN A 52 2.73 -2.95 -6.65
N LEU A 53 2.07 -1.79 -6.59
CA LEU A 53 2.47 -0.69 -5.70
C LEU A 53 2.60 -1.15 -4.25
N THR A 54 1.60 -1.89 -3.75
CA THR A 54 1.61 -2.38 -2.37
C THR A 54 2.76 -3.35 -2.12
N LEU A 55 2.97 -4.33 -3.02
CA LEU A 55 4.01 -5.35 -2.84
C LEU A 55 5.42 -4.76 -2.94
N ILE A 56 5.65 -3.83 -3.86
CA ILE A 56 6.95 -3.16 -4.03
C ILE A 56 7.24 -2.31 -2.79
N ALA A 57 6.30 -1.44 -2.38
CA ALA A 57 6.47 -0.56 -1.23
C ALA A 57 6.73 -1.35 0.06
N VAL A 58 5.90 -2.36 0.35
CA VAL A 58 6.05 -3.18 1.56
C VAL A 58 7.30 -4.04 1.50
N GLY A 59 7.63 -4.62 0.34
CA GLY A 59 8.83 -5.43 0.14
C GLY A 59 10.12 -4.63 0.39
N ILE A 60 10.26 -3.47 -0.24
CA ILE A 60 11.40 -2.56 -0.04
C ILE A 60 11.42 -2.06 1.40
N GLY A 61 10.28 -1.60 1.91
CA GLY A 61 10.14 -1.13 3.29
C GLY A 61 10.52 -2.19 4.32
N PHE A 62 10.14 -3.45 4.09
CA PHE A 62 10.52 -4.57 4.97
C PHE A 62 12.02 -4.80 5.00
N VAL A 63 12.67 -4.83 3.84
CA VAL A 63 14.13 -5.04 3.76
C VAL A 63 14.88 -3.91 4.49
N ILE A 64 14.48 -2.66 4.25
CA ILE A 64 15.10 -1.50 4.90
C ILE A 64 14.84 -1.53 6.41
N ALA A 65 13.57 -1.69 6.83
CA ALA A 65 13.19 -1.70 8.25
C ALA A 65 13.87 -2.85 9.01
N PHE A 66 13.97 -4.03 8.41
CA PHE A 66 14.67 -5.18 9.00
C PHE A 66 16.17 -4.90 9.16
N GLY A 67 16.80 -4.33 8.13
CA GLY A 67 18.20 -3.88 8.21
C GLY A 67 18.44 -2.85 9.31
N LEU A 68 17.59 -1.81 9.39
CA LEU A 68 17.65 -0.78 10.44
C LEU A 68 17.45 -1.37 11.84
N ALA A 69 16.50 -2.30 11.99
CA ALA A 69 16.27 -2.99 13.27
C ALA A 69 17.47 -3.82 13.71
N LEU A 70 18.14 -4.54 12.79
CA LEU A 70 19.37 -5.27 13.11
C LEU A 70 20.50 -4.33 13.55
N VAL A 71 20.65 -3.19 12.89
CA VAL A 71 21.63 -2.15 13.25
C VAL A 71 21.30 -1.57 14.63
N ALA A 72 20.04 -1.24 14.91
CA ALA A 72 19.59 -0.75 16.21
C ALA A 72 19.84 -1.76 17.34
N LEU A 73 19.59 -3.04 17.10
CA LEU A 73 19.86 -4.10 18.06
C LEU A 73 21.35 -4.36 18.27
N ARG A 74 22.16 -4.18 17.23
CA ARG A 74 23.62 -4.32 17.31
C ARG A 74 24.25 -3.17 18.06
N PHE A 75 23.78 -1.96 17.82
CA PHE A 75 24.28 -0.70 18.37
C PHE A 75 23.13 0.00 19.11
N GLY A 76 22.86 -0.41 20.34
CA GLY A 76 21.68 0.02 21.10
C GLY A 76 21.46 1.54 21.19
N PHE A 77 22.54 2.34 21.04
CA PHE A 77 22.46 3.81 21.02
C PHE A 77 21.81 4.36 19.75
N LEU A 78 21.73 3.55 18.66
CA LEU A 78 21.10 3.95 17.42
C LEU A 78 19.57 3.73 17.40
N ASP A 79 19.03 2.93 18.33
CA ASP A 79 17.60 2.69 18.37
C ASP A 79 16.75 3.96 18.61
N PRO A 80 17.09 4.84 19.58
CA PRO A 80 16.31 6.06 19.77
C PRO A 80 16.31 6.97 18.53
N PRO A 81 17.44 7.31 17.90
CA PRO A 81 17.45 8.17 16.74
C PRO A 81 16.77 7.53 15.50
N LEU A 82 16.93 6.23 15.27
CA LEU A 82 16.24 5.53 14.18
C LEU A 82 14.72 5.46 14.42
N GLY A 83 14.32 5.24 15.69
CA GLY A 83 12.92 5.30 16.06
C GLY A 83 12.32 6.67 15.79
N VAL A 84 12.95 7.76 16.25
CA VAL A 84 12.50 9.13 16.01
C VAL A 84 12.46 9.44 14.51
N PHE A 85 13.43 8.98 13.74
CA PHE A 85 13.45 9.18 12.29
C PHE A 85 12.26 8.51 11.59
N THR A 86 11.97 7.24 11.93
CA THR A 86 10.82 6.54 11.34
C THR A 86 9.49 7.13 11.81
N ASP A 87 9.40 7.56 13.08
CA ASP A 87 8.22 8.27 13.61
C ASP A 87 7.97 9.58 12.85
N PHE A 88 9.03 10.36 12.61
CA PHE A 88 8.95 11.61 11.86
C PHE A 88 8.40 11.42 10.44
N LEU A 89 8.90 10.40 9.71
CA LEU A 89 8.39 10.10 8.38
C LEU A 89 6.88 9.78 8.39
N TYR A 90 6.44 9.05 9.41
CA TYR A 90 5.03 8.67 9.53
C TYR A 90 4.12 9.84 9.96
N MET A 91 4.67 10.84 10.66
CA MET A 91 3.92 12.04 11.09
C MET A 91 3.56 12.98 9.94
N ILE A 92 4.28 12.92 8.83
CA ILE A 92 3.99 13.78 7.67
C ILE A 92 2.67 13.33 7.05
N PRO A 93 1.67 14.20 6.84
CA PRO A 93 0.43 13.82 6.14
C PRO A 93 0.72 13.26 4.74
N SER A 94 0.05 12.16 4.36
CA SER A 94 0.37 11.42 3.12
C SER A 94 0.32 12.30 1.88
N LEU A 95 -0.73 13.11 1.70
CA LEU A 95 -0.82 14.05 0.58
C LEU A 95 0.34 15.06 0.59
N ALA A 96 0.74 15.54 1.76
CA ALA A 96 1.84 16.49 1.87
C ALA A 96 3.18 15.84 1.49
N LEU A 97 3.42 14.58 1.92
CA LEU A 97 4.64 13.87 1.57
C LEU A 97 4.72 13.60 0.06
N PHE A 98 3.61 13.16 -0.56
CA PHE A 98 3.56 12.99 -2.00
C PHE A 98 3.96 14.29 -2.73
N GLN A 99 3.33 15.42 -2.38
CA GLN A 99 3.59 16.71 -3.01
C GLN A 99 5.02 17.24 -2.74
N LEU A 100 5.57 16.98 -1.54
CA LEU A 100 6.93 17.37 -1.19
C LEU A 100 7.98 16.64 -2.03
N LEU A 101 7.71 15.41 -2.47
CA LEU A 101 8.61 14.60 -3.29
C LEU A 101 8.54 14.97 -4.77
N VAL A 102 7.45 15.57 -5.26
CA VAL A 102 7.28 15.94 -6.68
C VAL A 102 8.41 16.81 -7.24
N PRO A 103 8.89 17.87 -6.55
CA PRO A 103 10.01 18.67 -7.06
C PRO A 103 11.33 17.89 -7.22
N LEU A 104 11.47 16.75 -6.50
CA LEU A 104 12.69 15.93 -6.51
C LEU A 104 12.64 14.81 -7.54
N SER A 105 11.47 14.17 -7.71
CA SER A 105 11.32 12.95 -8.51
C SER A 105 10.20 13.02 -9.58
N GLY A 106 9.54 14.18 -9.69
CA GLY A 106 8.46 14.40 -10.66
C GLY A 106 7.15 13.70 -10.28
N LEU A 107 6.16 13.79 -11.18
CA LEU A 107 4.88 13.07 -11.09
C LEU A 107 5.07 11.65 -11.66
N THR A 108 5.65 10.78 -10.88
CA THR A 108 6.02 9.42 -11.30
C THR A 108 5.61 8.37 -10.28
N VAL A 109 5.50 7.12 -10.72
CA VAL A 109 5.28 5.95 -9.85
C VAL A 109 6.37 5.88 -8.77
N THR A 110 7.63 6.21 -9.12
CA THR A 110 8.75 6.23 -8.17
C THR A 110 8.51 7.20 -7.01
N THR A 111 7.91 8.37 -7.27
CA THR A 111 7.55 9.35 -6.22
C THR A 111 6.57 8.76 -5.22
N VAL A 112 5.55 8.07 -5.74
CA VAL A 112 4.56 7.37 -4.91
C VAL A 112 5.21 6.24 -4.12
N GLU A 113 6.05 5.43 -4.76
CA GLU A 113 6.76 4.32 -4.08
C GLU A 113 7.66 4.80 -2.95
N ILE A 114 8.43 5.89 -3.14
CA ILE A 114 9.27 6.45 -2.07
C ILE A 114 8.42 6.87 -0.87
N ALA A 115 7.28 7.52 -1.10
CA ALA A 115 6.38 7.90 -0.02
C ALA A 115 5.77 6.69 0.67
N LEU A 116 5.26 5.70 -0.07
CA LEU A 116 4.68 4.48 0.49
C LEU A 116 5.71 3.70 1.33
N VAL A 117 6.95 3.53 0.82
CA VAL A 117 8.06 2.93 1.57
C VAL A 117 8.31 3.68 2.87
N SER A 118 8.31 5.02 2.84
CA SER A 118 8.53 5.84 4.03
C SER A 118 7.50 5.55 5.13
N TYR A 119 6.23 5.37 4.79
CA TYR A 119 5.19 5.01 5.75
C TYR A 119 5.33 3.58 6.29
N THR A 120 5.76 2.62 5.46
CA THR A 120 5.96 1.26 5.91
C THR A 120 7.11 1.13 6.91
N LEU A 121 8.13 2.00 6.80
CA LEU A 121 9.31 1.97 7.69
C LEU A 121 8.94 2.08 9.17
N PHE A 122 8.06 3.01 9.54
CA PHE A 122 7.61 3.16 10.92
C PHE A 122 6.96 1.89 11.47
N ILE A 123 5.97 1.38 10.74
CA ILE A 123 5.20 0.22 11.19
C ILE A 123 6.10 -1.02 11.31
N LEU A 124 6.91 -1.28 10.29
CA LEU A 124 7.75 -2.46 10.21
C LEU A 124 8.92 -2.38 11.21
N TYR A 125 9.63 -1.24 11.27
CA TYR A 125 10.75 -1.06 12.18
C TYR A 125 10.33 -1.30 13.65
N ARG A 126 9.24 -0.65 14.08
CA ARG A 126 8.73 -0.78 15.46
C ARG A 126 8.35 -2.23 15.78
N ASN A 127 7.63 -2.91 14.91
CA ASN A 127 7.21 -4.29 15.16
C ASN A 127 8.38 -5.28 15.12
N ILE A 128 9.38 -5.08 14.26
CA ILE A 128 10.57 -5.92 14.20
C ILE A 128 11.41 -5.74 15.49
N VAL A 129 11.67 -4.49 15.92
CA VAL A 129 12.45 -4.21 17.13
C VAL A 129 11.74 -4.76 18.36
N VAL A 130 10.43 -4.50 18.51
CA VAL A 130 9.64 -5.02 19.64
C VAL A 130 9.63 -6.54 19.63
N GLY A 131 9.42 -7.16 18.47
CA GLY A 131 9.42 -8.61 18.33
C GLY A 131 10.75 -9.25 18.76
N LEU A 132 11.88 -8.72 18.29
CA LEU A 132 13.19 -9.26 18.63
C LEU A 132 13.57 -8.98 20.10
N ARG A 133 13.10 -7.89 20.70
CA ARG A 133 13.31 -7.59 22.12
C ARG A 133 12.38 -8.36 23.06
N SER A 134 11.29 -8.90 22.56
CA SER A 134 10.34 -9.66 23.37
C SER A 134 10.82 -11.07 23.71
N VAL A 135 11.94 -11.51 23.13
CA VAL A 135 12.53 -12.82 23.43
C VAL A 135 13.09 -12.82 24.86
N PRO A 136 12.64 -13.74 25.74
CA PRO A 136 13.08 -13.75 27.13
C PRO A 136 14.61 -13.97 27.25
N PRO A 137 15.30 -13.23 28.12
CA PRO A 137 16.75 -13.35 28.31
C PRO A 137 17.17 -14.75 28.73
N ASP A 138 16.37 -15.44 29.55
CA ASP A 138 16.64 -16.82 30.02
C ASP A 138 16.71 -17.81 28.84
N VAL A 139 15.89 -17.61 27.81
CA VAL A 139 15.92 -18.44 26.59
C VAL A 139 17.22 -18.20 25.81
N LEU A 140 17.67 -16.95 25.74
CA LEU A 140 18.92 -16.59 25.08
C LEU A 140 20.14 -17.12 25.86
N GLU A 141 20.10 -17.09 27.18
CA GLU A 141 21.14 -17.64 28.03
C GLU A 141 21.22 -19.16 27.89
N SER A 142 20.08 -19.85 27.91
CA SER A 142 20.00 -21.27 27.67
C SER A 142 20.56 -21.68 26.30
N ALA A 143 20.24 -20.92 25.25
CA ALA A 143 20.78 -21.15 23.92
C ALA A 143 22.31 -21.04 23.88
N ARG A 144 22.86 -20.03 24.56
CA ARG A 144 24.31 -19.83 24.72
C ARG A 144 24.97 -20.97 25.53
N GLY A 145 24.32 -21.38 26.63
CA GLY A 145 24.75 -22.50 27.46
C GLY A 145 24.83 -23.82 26.67
N MET A 146 23.96 -24.03 25.69
CA MET A 146 23.99 -25.17 24.75
C MET A 146 25.08 -25.03 23.67
N GLY A 147 25.87 -23.97 23.67
CA GLY A 147 26.98 -23.77 22.72
C GLY A 147 26.55 -23.19 21.37
N LEU A 148 25.35 -22.62 21.23
CA LEU A 148 24.95 -21.96 19.99
C LEU A 148 25.77 -20.70 19.76
N THR A 149 26.30 -20.54 18.55
CA THR A 149 26.93 -19.31 18.11
C THR A 149 25.90 -18.18 18.03
N ARG A 150 26.33 -16.93 18.07
CA ARG A 150 25.44 -15.75 17.97
C ARG A 150 24.51 -15.81 16.73
N ARG A 151 25.03 -16.25 15.57
CA ARG A 151 24.23 -16.40 14.37
C ARG A 151 23.19 -17.52 14.49
N GLN A 152 23.59 -18.63 15.12
CA GLN A 152 22.66 -19.75 15.37
C GLN A 152 21.56 -19.36 16.36
N THR A 153 21.91 -18.65 17.45
CA THR A 153 20.93 -18.12 18.42
C THR A 153 19.95 -17.19 17.69
N PHE A 154 20.44 -16.25 16.89
CA PHE A 154 19.55 -15.36 16.13
C PHE A 154 18.60 -16.11 15.20
N LEU A 155 19.14 -16.96 14.32
CA LEU A 155 18.32 -17.62 13.29
C LEU A 155 17.42 -18.74 13.83
N ARG A 156 17.81 -19.44 14.90
CA ARG A 156 17.09 -20.61 15.43
C ARG A 156 16.24 -20.31 16.64
N VAL A 157 16.48 -19.19 17.33
CA VAL A 157 15.79 -18.85 18.57
C VAL A 157 15.14 -17.48 18.50
N GLU A 158 15.93 -16.41 18.33
CA GLU A 158 15.40 -15.03 18.36
C GLU A 158 14.39 -14.77 17.25
N LEU A 159 14.78 -15.04 16.00
CA LEU A 159 13.94 -14.74 14.83
C LEU A 159 12.63 -15.55 14.83
N PRO A 160 12.62 -16.88 15.08
CA PRO A 160 11.36 -17.62 15.20
C PRO A 160 10.45 -17.12 16.32
N LEU A 161 11.00 -16.79 17.48
CA LEU A 161 10.20 -16.28 18.58
C LEU A 161 9.67 -14.84 18.34
N ALA A 162 10.40 -14.03 17.58
CA ALA A 162 9.95 -12.70 17.15
C ALA A 162 8.95 -12.73 15.99
N MET A 163 8.85 -13.84 15.26
CA MET A 163 8.03 -13.96 14.05
C MET A 163 6.57 -13.53 14.22
N PRO A 164 5.87 -13.85 15.33
CA PRO A 164 4.48 -13.40 15.52
C PRO A 164 4.34 -11.88 15.48
N ALA A 165 5.26 -11.14 16.10
CA ALA A 165 5.23 -9.68 16.11
C ALA A 165 5.62 -9.10 14.74
N ILE A 166 6.62 -9.68 14.08
CA ILE A 166 7.05 -9.28 12.73
C ILE A 166 5.91 -9.46 11.73
N LEU A 167 5.24 -10.60 11.74
CA LEU A 167 4.11 -10.86 10.85
C LEU A 167 2.90 -9.97 11.17
N SER A 168 2.65 -9.67 12.43
CA SER A 168 1.62 -8.69 12.81
C SER A 168 1.94 -7.30 12.26
N GLY A 169 3.19 -6.86 12.36
CA GLY A 169 3.64 -5.60 11.75
C GLY A 169 3.47 -5.59 10.24
N LEU A 170 3.80 -6.70 9.56
CA LEU A 170 3.63 -6.85 8.12
C LEU A 170 2.16 -6.74 7.69
N ARG A 171 1.23 -7.35 8.44
CA ARG A 171 -0.21 -7.24 8.20
C ARG A 171 -0.68 -5.79 8.29
N ILE A 172 -0.30 -5.08 9.35
CA ILE A 172 -0.66 -3.67 9.53
C ILE A 172 -0.06 -2.83 8.40
N ALA A 173 1.21 -3.05 8.04
CA ALA A 173 1.87 -2.32 6.96
C ALA A 173 1.18 -2.50 5.61
N ILE A 174 0.80 -3.73 5.23
CA ILE A 174 0.11 -4.01 3.96
C ILE A 174 -1.25 -3.32 3.91
N VAL A 175 -2.07 -3.45 4.94
CA VAL A 175 -3.40 -2.81 4.98
C VAL A 175 -3.29 -1.28 4.94
N ALA A 176 -2.34 -0.71 5.70
CA ALA A 176 -2.09 0.72 5.68
C ALA A 176 -1.61 1.19 4.29
N THR A 177 -0.69 0.43 3.66
CA THR A 177 -0.17 0.77 2.33
C THR A 177 -1.28 0.74 1.27
N ILE A 178 -2.15 -0.27 1.28
CA ILE A 178 -3.32 -0.33 0.39
C ILE A 178 -4.16 0.94 0.56
N SER A 179 -4.45 1.34 1.80
CA SER A 179 -5.25 2.54 2.06
C SER A 179 -4.56 3.83 1.59
N ILE A 180 -3.24 3.99 1.83
CA ILE A 180 -2.50 5.19 1.42
C ILE A 180 -2.32 5.22 -0.10
N ALA A 181 -2.14 4.07 -0.75
CA ALA A 181 -2.01 3.97 -2.20
C ALA A 181 -3.29 4.40 -2.94
N THR A 182 -4.48 4.26 -2.35
CA THR A 182 -5.71 4.81 -2.96
C THR A 182 -5.65 6.34 -3.04
N VAL A 183 -5.04 6.99 -2.05
CA VAL A 183 -4.89 8.45 -1.99
C VAL A 183 -3.78 8.94 -2.95
N ALA A 184 -2.81 8.09 -3.25
CA ALA A 184 -1.72 8.41 -4.19
C ALA A 184 -2.21 8.69 -5.61
N ALA A 185 -3.39 8.20 -5.99
CA ALA A 185 -4.02 8.47 -7.28
C ALA A 185 -4.35 9.97 -7.49
N PHE A 186 -4.38 10.78 -6.42
CA PHE A 186 -4.41 12.24 -6.55
C PHE A 186 -3.19 12.80 -7.27
N LEU A 187 -2.06 12.08 -7.21
CA LEU A 187 -0.80 12.51 -7.83
C LEU A 187 -0.59 11.89 -9.21
N ILE A 188 -0.86 10.60 -9.31
CA ILE A 188 -0.73 9.80 -10.54
C ILE A 188 -1.97 8.93 -10.68
N GLN A 189 -2.47 8.78 -11.91
CA GLN A 189 -3.66 7.97 -12.17
C GLN A 189 -3.31 6.47 -12.23
N ASP A 190 -2.86 5.91 -11.11
CA ASP A 190 -2.48 4.51 -10.97
C ASP A 190 -3.21 3.82 -9.81
N GLY A 191 -3.46 2.53 -9.96
CA GLY A 191 -4.11 1.70 -8.98
C GLY A 191 -5.60 2.01 -8.80
N LEU A 192 -6.21 1.39 -7.79
CA LEU A 192 -7.66 1.50 -7.51
C LEU A 192 -8.10 2.91 -7.07
N GLY A 193 -7.17 3.77 -6.74
CA GLY A 193 -7.47 5.17 -6.47
C GLY A 193 -7.87 5.95 -7.71
N ALA A 194 -7.33 5.61 -8.89
CA ALA A 194 -7.63 6.31 -10.14
C ALA A 194 -9.14 6.31 -10.46
N PRO A 195 -9.84 5.18 -10.60
CA PRO A 195 -11.27 5.17 -10.84
C PRO A 195 -12.08 5.78 -9.68
N ILE A 196 -11.58 5.75 -8.44
CA ILE A 196 -12.23 6.46 -7.32
C ILE A 196 -12.21 7.98 -7.56
N PHE A 197 -11.06 8.55 -7.94
CA PHE A 197 -10.95 9.98 -8.22
C PHE A 197 -11.67 10.38 -9.50
N ASP A 198 -11.68 9.54 -10.52
CA ASP A 198 -12.45 9.78 -11.75
C ASP A 198 -13.95 9.86 -11.43
N ALA A 199 -14.48 8.92 -10.64
CA ALA A 199 -15.86 8.93 -10.19
C ALA A 199 -16.24 10.18 -9.39
N ILE A 200 -15.33 10.65 -8.52
CA ILE A 200 -15.53 11.89 -7.72
C ILE A 200 -15.47 13.13 -8.63
N GLY A 201 -14.67 13.09 -9.68
CA GLY A 201 -14.52 14.19 -10.64
C GLY A 201 -15.71 14.38 -11.56
N THR A 202 -16.65 13.44 -11.64
CA THR A 202 -17.87 13.60 -12.43
C THR A 202 -18.85 14.57 -11.77
N PRO A 203 -19.60 15.37 -12.53
CA PRO A 203 -20.54 16.38 -12.00
C PRO A 203 -21.54 15.81 -10.98
N ASP A 204 -22.01 14.59 -11.19
CA ASP A 204 -23.04 13.94 -10.38
C ASP A 204 -22.49 12.82 -9.48
N LEU A 205 -21.19 12.73 -9.27
CA LEU A 205 -20.52 11.65 -8.53
C LEU A 205 -20.97 10.26 -9.01
N PHE A 206 -20.18 9.64 -9.88
CA PHE A 206 -20.56 8.34 -10.44
C PHE A 206 -20.44 7.20 -9.41
N LYS A 207 -21.56 6.88 -8.79
CA LYS A 207 -21.65 6.01 -7.60
C LYS A 207 -21.22 4.57 -7.87
N THR A 208 -21.53 4.01 -9.04
CA THR A 208 -21.18 2.63 -9.39
C THR A 208 -19.67 2.45 -9.46
N GLU A 209 -18.94 3.35 -10.11
CA GLU A 209 -17.49 3.28 -10.24
C GLU A 209 -16.81 3.47 -8.89
N LEU A 210 -17.26 4.47 -8.11
CA LEU A 210 -16.79 4.72 -6.76
C LEU A 210 -16.93 3.47 -5.86
N LEU A 211 -18.09 2.82 -5.88
CA LEU A 211 -18.33 1.62 -5.09
C LEU A 211 -17.58 0.40 -5.61
N ALA A 212 -17.47 0.25 -6.92
CA ALA A 212 -16.72 -0.87 -7.51
C ALA A 212 -15.24 -0.79 -7.16
N ALA A 213 -14.60 0.34 -7.42
CA ALA A 213 -13.18 0.52 -7.13
C ALA A 213 -12.88 0.57 -5.62
N GLY A 214 -13.68 1.30 -4.85
CA GLY A 214 -13.56 1.35 -3.38
C GLY A 214 -13.82 0.01 -2.74
N GLY A 215 -14.83 -0.73 -3.22
CA GLY A 215 -15.13 -2.08 -2.78
C GLY A 215 -14.00 -3.05 -3.08
N LEU A 216 -13.38 -2.97 -4.26
CA LEU A 216 -12.20 -3.78 -4.62
C LEU A 216 -11.00 -3.46 -3.71
N ALA A 217 -10.76 -2.19 -3.36
CA ALA A 217 -9.69 -1.82 -2.45
C ALA A 217 -9.91 -2.39 -1.05
N ILE A 218 -11.14 -2.33 -0.54
CA ILE A 218 -11.51 -2.95 0.76
C ILE A 218 -11.36 -4.47 0.69
N LEU A 219 -11.84 -5.12 -0.36
CA LEU A 219 -11.71 -6.57 -0.54
C LEU A 219 -10.24 -6.98 -0.65
N LEU A 220 -9.41 -6.21 -1.35
CA LEU A 220 -7.97 -6.44 -1.43
C LEU A 220 -7.32 -6.38 -0.04
N ALA A 221 -7.64 -5.35 0.75
CA ALA A 221 -7.10 -5.20 2.10
C ALA A 221 -7.54 -6.35 3.02
N LEU A 222 -8.82 -6.73 2.99
CA LEU A 222 -9.35 -7.85 3.78
C LEU A 222 -8.73 -9.19 3.37
N THR A 223 -8.62 -9.45 2.07
CA THR A 223 -8.03 -10.71 1.58
C THR A 223 -6.54 -10.79 1.92
N ALA A 224 -5.79 -9.69 1.78
CA ALA A 224 -4.39 -9.62 2.18
C ALA A 224 -4.22 -9.88 3.69
N ASP A 225 -5.03 -9.23 4.53
CA ASP A 225 -5.01 -9.44 5.99
C ASP A 225 -5.33 -10.88 6.37
N LEU A 226 -6.37 -11.48 5.79
CA LEU A 226 -6.76 -12.87 6.04
C LEU A 226 -5.67 -13.84 5.61
N LEU A 227 -5.09 -13.68 4.41
CA LEU A 227 -4.01 -14.53 3.91
C LEU A 227 -2.80 -14.49 4.84
N LEU A 228 -2.40 -13.29 5.28
CA LEU A 228 -1.31 -13.13 6.23
C LEU A 228 -1.65 -13.66 7.63
N ALA A 229 -2.90 -13.54 8.08
CA ALA A 229 -3.34 -14.14 9.33
C ALA A 229 -3.23 -15.67 9.29
N PHE A 230 -3.62 -16.30 8.18
CA PHE A 230 -3.43 -17.74 7.98
C PHE A 230 -1.94 -18.11 7.90
N ALA A 231 -1.14 -17.37 7.16
CA ALA A 231 0.31 -17.57 7.09
C ALA A 231 0.96 -17.44 8.48
N GLN A 232 0.58 -16.43 9.25
CA GLN A 232 1.04 -16.26 10.62
C GLN A 232 0.70 -17.46 11.49
N ARG A 233 -0.55 -17.95 11.45
CA ARG A 233 -0.99 -19.13 12.20
C ARG A 233 -0.23 -20.41 11.80
N ALA A 234 0.12 -20.53 10.53
CA ALA A 234 0.88 -21.69 10.02
C ALA A 234 2.36 -21.61 10.42
N LEU A 235 2.94 -20.43 10.38
CA LEU A 235 4.36 -20.21 10.67
C LEU A 235 4.68 -20.09 12.18
N THR A 236 3.65 -19.87 13.04
CA THR A 236 3.86 -19.69 14.48
C THR A 236 2.95 -20.63 15.31
N PRO A 237 3.05 -21.97 15.13
CA PRO A 237 2.17 -22.92 15.82
C PRO A 237 2.33 -22.89 17.35
N TRP A 238 3.50 -22.52 17.84
CA TRP A 238 3.78 -22.40 19.29
C TRP A 238 3.04 -21.25 19.98
N ASN A 239 2.55 -20.27 19.22
CA ASN A 239 1.80 -19.13 19.78
C ASN A 239 0.32 -19.48 20.07
N ARG A 240 -0.14 -20.67 19.68
CA ARG A 240 -1.53 -21.13 19.92
C ARG A 240 -1.77 -21.63 21.35
N LEU A 241 -0.73 -21.83 22.13
CA LEU A 241 -0.79 -22.42 23.46
C LEU A 241 -0.80 -21.35 24.58
N ARG A 242 -0.92 -20.11 24.23
CA ARG A 242 -1.11 -18.97 25.13
C ARG A 242 -2.43 -18.30 24.80
#